data_dfa8dfea984e897490e7359a1f24a4f8
#
_entry.id   dfa8dfea984e897490e7359a1f24a4f8
#
_cell.length_a   1.000
_cell.length_b   1.000
_cell.length_c   1.000
_cell.angle_alpha   90.00
_cell.angle_beta   90.00
_cell.angle_gamma   90.00
#
_symmetry.space_group_name_H-M   'P 1'
#
loop_
_entity.id
_entity.type
_entity.pdbx_description
1 polymer ?
#
loop_
_entity_poly.entity_id
_entity_poly.type
_entity_poly.pdbx_seq_one_letter_code
_entity_poly.pdbx_strand_id
1 'polypeptide(L)'
;CLVGSEMCIRDRVKGVRFFQKDKFNRIIGSYKNGDYDTLPKPSKDLTLTIDLDLQQYGDSLMQNKRGSIVAIEPKTGDILALINSPSYDLSSLIDKNRSINYKKLENDSIGKPLFERGLQGQYAPGSTFKIINALIGLQENVITEETMHRCKGGHFYSKNAFMRCHTKETTFSNLNNAIYTSCNTYFAKTYKEIIENYESSSAGLDKWNDYVRSFGFGNYLGYDHPTGQPGFIPSSQYYNNWYNNSWRAVTTISNSIGQGEILTTPIQLANFAATIANRGWYITPHFVKEIENDSINDNYKRKNVSLIDSKHFEPIINGMIDVIDIGTATNSKIRDIKIAGKTGTAENFIRVNGKRKQLTDHSIFIGFAPADDPKIAICVFIENGYWGSRWAAPISSLIIEKYLKKEINRKWLENYILDGDLTTEYLKPYLTTNFTINE
;
A
#
# COMPACT_ATOMS: atom_id res chain seq x y z
N CYS A 1 9.64 -8.70 -13.10
CA CYS A 1 9.59 -9.28 -11.77
C CYS A 1 10.59 -10.43 -11.62
N LEU A 2 11.49 -10.35 -10.63
CA LEU A 2 12.53 -11.36 -10.38
C LEU A 2 12.01 -12.59 -9.60
N VAL A 3 10.75 -12.57 -9.16
CA VAL A 3 10.17 -13.60 -8.29
C VAL A 3 10.31 -15.02 -8.88
N GLY A 4 10.00 -15.19 -10.15
CA GLY A 4 10.06 -16.50 -10.79
C GLY A 4 11.47 -17.06 -11.00
N SER A 5 12.44 -16.18 -11.35
CA SER A 5 13.80 -16.65 -11.66
C SER A 5 14.62 -16.98 -10.40
N GLU A 6 14.45 -16.25 -9.33
CA GLU A 6 15.16 -16.52 -8.06
C GLU A 6 14.61 -17.77 -7.35
N MET A 7 13.29 -17.95 -7.33
CA MET A 7 12.69 -19.18 -6.79
C MET A 7 13.10 -20.40 -7.59
N CYS A 8 13.05 -20.32 -8.92
CA CYS A 8 13.49 -21.43 -9.80
C CYS A 8 14.98 -21.75 -9.67
N ILE A 9 15.84 -20.75 -9.39
CA ILE A 9 17.28 -20.98 -9.19
C ILE A 9 17.57 -21.56 -7.81
N ARG A 10 16.82 -21.11 -6.78
CA ARG A 10 17.04 -21.54 -5.40
C ARG A 10 16.70 -23.01 -5.18
N ASP A 11 15.64 -23.51 -5.78
CA ASP A 11 15.12 -24.86 -5.55
C ASP A 11 15.72 -25.91 -6.48
N ARG A 12 16.60 -25.53 -7.40
CA ARG A 12 17.35 -26.47 -8.23
C ARG A 12 18.43 -27.17 -7.42
N VAL A 13 18.38 -28.49 -7.41
CA VAL A 13 19.53 -29.27 -6.95
C VAL A 13 20.58 -29.24 -8.05
N LYS A 14 21.68 -28.54 -7.78
CA LYS A 14 22.79 -28.40 -8.74
C LYS A 14 23.39 -29.76 -9.01
N GLY A 15 23.56 -30.08 -10.28
CA GLY A 15 24.41 -31.20 -10.68
C GLY A 15 25.89 -30.87 -10.35
N VAL A 16 26.64 -31.88 -10.03
CA VAL A 16 28.09 -31.80 -9.77
C VAL A 16 28.81 -32.68 -10.78
N ARG A 17 29.82 -32.12 -11.44
CA ARG A 17 30.74 -32.89 -12.30
C ARG A 17 32.14 -32.87 -11.71
N PHE A 18 32.74 -34.04 -11.63
CA PHE A 18 34.10 -34.22 -11.14
C PHE A 18 35.06 -34.39 -12.29
N PHE A 19 36.10 -33.58 -12.32
CA PHE A 19 37.11 -33.58 -13.35
C PHE A 19 38.47 -33.96 -12.79
N GLN A 20 39.23 -34.70 -13.55
CA GLN A 20 40.68 -34.88 -13.31
C GLN A 20 41.44 -33.68 -13.86
N LYS A 21 42.40 -33.17 -13.08
CA LYS A 21 43.24 -32.05 -13.48
C LYS A 21 44.70 -32.49 -13.44
N ASP A 22 45.48 -31.98 -14.36
CA ASP A 22 46.95 -32.11 -14.33
C ASP A 22 47.59 -31.16 -13.29
N LYS A 23 48.93 -31.28 -13.14
CA LYS A 23 49.67 -30.40 -12.22
C LYS A 23 49.66 -28.92 -12.55
N PHE A 24 49.12 -28.52 -13.70
CA PHE A 24 48.92 -27.15 -14.15
C PHE A 24 47.46 -26.71 -14.04
N ASN A 25 46.64 -27.47 -13.32
CA ASN A 25 45.20 -27.17 -13.11
C ASN A 25 44.33 -27.26 -14.40
N ARG A 26 44.81 -27.90 -15.49
CA ARG A 26 44.08 -28.10 -16.72
C ARG A 26 43.24 -29.37 -16.60
N ILE A 27 41.98 -29.32 -17.06
CA ILE A 27 41.10 -30.49 -17.10
C ILE A 27 41.59 -31.46 -18.14
N ILE A 28 41.86 -32.72 -17.74
CA ILE A 28 42.34 -33.78 -18.57
C ILE A 28 41.31 -34.87 -18.87
N GLY A 29 40.19 -34.87 -18.11
CA GLY A 29 39.08 -35.79 -18.31
C GLY A 29 38.10 -35.80 -17.16
N SER A 30 37.01 -36.59 -17.29
CA SER A 30 36.05 -36.83 -16.21
C SER A 30 36.70 -37.77 -15.18
N TYR A 31 36.49 -37.50 -13.89
CA TYR A 31 36.92 -38.40 -12.84
C TYR A 31 36.12 -39.70 -12.88
N LYS A 32 36.83 -40.84 -12.93
CA LYS A 32 36.24 -42.20 -13.03
C LYS A 32 35.10 -42.30 -14.06
N ASN A 33 35.33 -41.75 -15.25
CA ASN A 33 34.36 -41.75 -16.37
C ASN A 33 33.01 -41.07 -16.07
N GLY A 34 32.92 -40.27 -14.99
CA GLY A 34 31.69 -39.58 -14.60
C GLY A 34 30.78 -40.35 -13.63
N ASP A 35 31.24 -41.51 -13.11
CA ASP A 35 30.45 -42.33 -12.17
C ASP A 35 30.02 -41.61 -10.89
N TYR A 36 30.70 -40.53 -10.56
CA TYR A 36 30.40 -39.67 -9.39
C TYR A 36 29.64 -38.41 -9.75
N ASP A 37 29.40 -38.18 -11.03
CA ASP A 37 28.65 -37.01 -11.48
C ASP A 37 27.17 -37.17 -11.07
N THR A 38 26.60 -36.07 -10.58
CA THR A 38 25.18 -35.99 -10.32
C THR A 38 24.52 -35.05 -11.32
N LEU A 39 23.39 -35.50 -11.90
CA LEU A 39 22.61 -34.63 -12.77
C LEU A 39 21.86 -33.56 -11.97
N PRO A 40 21.70 -32.34 -12.52
CA PRO A 40 20.84 -31.37 -11.93
C PRO A 40 19.40 -31.86 -11.93
N LYS A 41 18.69 -31.66 -10.82
CA LYS A 41 17.24 -31.93 -10.79
C LYS A 41 16.53 -30.64 -11.18
N PRO A 42 15.54 -30.70 -12.10
CA PRO A 42 14.72 -29.52 -12.42
C PRO A 42 13.98 -29.04 -11.18
N SER A 43 13.72 -27.74 -11.12
CA SER A 43 12.79 -27.18 -10.16
C SER A 43 11.35 -27.58 -10.52
N LYS A 44 10.46 -27.49 -9.55
CA LYS A 44 9.02 -27.66 -9.76
C LYS A 44 8.46 -26.47 -10.52
N ASP A 45 7.43 -26.71 -11.32
CA ASP A 45 6.70 -25.62 -11.97
C ASP A 45 5.85 -24.85 -10.93
N LEU A 46 5.79 -23.55 -11.11
CA LEU A 46 5.01 -22.63 -10.26
C LEU A 46 3.91 -21.97 -11.08
N THR A 47 2.68 -22.02 -10.56
CA THR A 47 1.59 -21.16 -11.03
C THR A 47 1.52 -19.95 -10.11
N LEU A 48 1.62 -18.75 -10.68
CA LEU A 48 1.51 -17.50 -9.93
C LEU A 48 0.05 -17.02 -9.88
N THR A 49 -0.25 -16.18 -8.89
CA THR A 49 -1.57 -15.55 -8.70
C THR A 49 -1.79 -14.35 -9.62
N ILE A 50 -0.72 -13.85 -10.25
CA ILE A 50 -0.73 -12.64 -11.08
C ILE A 50 -1.62 -12.84 -12.32
N ASP A 51 -2.62 -11.95 -12.50
CA ASP A 51 -3.36 -11.76 -13.74
C ASP A 51 -2.51 -10.90 -14.69
N LEU A 52 -1.94 -11.55 -15.71
CA LEU A 52 -1.00 -10.89 -16.63
C LEU A 52 -1.63 -9.73 -17.39
N ASP A 53 -2.89 -9.88 -17.82
CA ASP A 53 -3.61 -8.81 -18.55
C ASP A 53 -3.83 -7.59 -17.63
N LEU A 54 -4.15 -7.85 -16.37
CA LEU A 54 -4.32 -6.79 -15.37
C LEU A 54 -3.00 -6.09 -15.04
N GLN A 55 -1.92 -6.87 -14.90
CA GLN A 55 -0.57 -6.37 -14.66
C GLN A 55 -0.11 -5.45 -15.81
N GLN A 56 -0.24 -5.89 -17.05
CA GLN A 56 0.15 -5.11 -18.24
C GLN A 56 -0.72 -3.85 -18.39
N TYR A 57 -2.00 -3.95 -18.13
CA TYR A 57 -2.90 -2.81 -18.15
C TYR A 57 -2.53 -1.78 -17.08
N GLY A 58 -2.23 -2.22 -15.87
CA GLY A 58 -1.76 -1.36 -14.79
C GLY A 58 -0.45 -0.65 -15.13
N ASP A 59 0.51 -1.35 -15.73
CA ASP A 59 1.77 -0.77 -16.20
C ASP A 59 1.50 0.36 -17.23
N SER A 60 0.55 0.16 -18.15
CA SER A 60 0.18 1.20 -19.13
C SER A 60 -0.41 2.45 -18.46
N LEU A 61 -1.30 2.29 -17.48
CA LEU A 61 -1.89 3.41 -16.74
C LEU A 61 -0.86 4.19 -15.91
N MET A 62 0.22 3.53 -15.51
CA MET A 62 1.28 4.12 -14.69
C MET A 62 2.37 4.83 -15.48
N GLN A 63 2.32 4.84 -16.84
CA GLN A 63 3.27 5.59 -17.63
C GLN A 63 3.33 7.06 -17.20
N ASN A 64 4.54 7.63 -17.14
CA ASN A 64 4.82 9.01 -16.68
C ASN A 64 4.33 9.33 -15.26
N LYS A 65 4.05 8.32 -14.44
CA LYS A 65 3.66 8.45 -13.05
C LYS A 65 4.58 7.60 -12.17
N ARG A 66 4.87 8.06 -10.98
CA ARG A 66 5.70 7.34 -10.02
C ARG A 66 4.82 6.86 -8.85
N GLY A 67 4.88 5.57 -8.56
CA GLY A 67 4.03 4.99 -7.52
C GLY A 67 3.86 3.50 -7.67
N SER A 68 2.75 2.98 -7.17
CA SER A 68 2.42 1.55 -7.24
C SER A 68 0.91 1.30 -7.28
N ILE A 69 0.55 0.15 -7.86
CA ILE A 69 -0.78 -0.47 -7.77
C ILE A 69 -0.58 -1.85 -7.13
N VAL A 70 -1.35 -2.14 -6.10
CA VAL A 70 -1.42 -3.47 -5.49
C VAL A 70 -2.87 -3.91 -5.48
N ALA A 71 -3.17 -5.03 -6.16
CA ALA A 71 -4.50 -5.63 -6.22
C ALA A 71 -4.46 -7.05 -5.64
N ILE A 72 -5.42 -7.36 -4.77
CA ILE A 72 -5.50 -8.63 -4.02
C ILE A 72 -6.91 -9.20 -4.16
N GLU A 73 -7.04 -10.51 -4.35
CA GLU A 73 -8.33 -11.20 -4.17
C GLU A 73 -8.61 -11.35 -2.67
N PRO A 74 -9.66 -10.72 -2.12
CA PRO A 74 -9.86 -10.66 -0.68
C PRO A 74 -10.00 -12.02 0.01
N LYS A 75 -10.65 -12.97 -0.65
CA LYS A 75 -10.99 -14.29 -0.05
C LYS A 75 -9.79 -15.23 0.02
N THR A 76 -8.86 -15.13 -0.90
CA THR A 76 -7.72 -16.05 -1.02
C THR A 76 -6.39 -15.43 -0.60
N GLY A 77 -6.26 -14.10 -0.67
CA GLY A 77 -4.99 -13.40 -0.50
C GLY A 77 -4.12 -13.40 -1.76
N ASP A 78 -4.61 -13.93 -2.88
CA ASP A 78 -3.91 -13.93 -4.16
C ASP A 78 -3.57 -12.50 -4.59
N ILE A 79 -2.29 -12.22 -4.83
CA ILE A 79 -1.88 -10.93 -5.40
C ILE A 79 -2.16 -10.99 -6.90
N LEU A 80 -3.21 -10.28 -7.33
CA LEU A 80 -3.66 -10.25 -8.74
C LEU A 80 -2.76 -9.37 -9.59
N ALA A 81 -2.22 -8.29 -9.03
CA ALA A 81 -1.31 -7.39 -9.70
C ALA A 81 -0.44 -6.64 -8.68
N LEU A 82 0.84 -6.47 -9.03
CA LEU A 82 1.79 -5.63 -8.30
C LEU A 82 2.58 -4.79 -9.31
N ILE A 83 2.17 -3.54 -9.50
CA ILE A 83 2.80 -2.60 -10.43
C ILE A 83 3.65 -1.62 -9.63
N ASN A 84 4.90 -1.49 -10.02
CA ASN A 84 5.84 -0.49 -9.52
C ASN A 84 6.27 0.42 -10.67
N SER A 85 6.07 1.71 -10.55
CA SER A 85 6.43 2.66 -11.60
C SER A 85 7.36 3.76 -11.07
N PRO A 86 8.38 4.17 -11.85
CA PRO A 86 8.77 3.61 -13.15
C PRO A 86 9.21 2.15 -13.05
N SER A 87 8.88 1.36 -14.06
CA SER A 87 9.37 -0.01 -14.20
C SER A 87 10.55 -0.05 -15.20
N TYR A 88 11.05 -1.23 -15.47
CA TYR A 88 12.14 -1.44 -16.42
C TYR A 88 11.93 -2.71 -17.24
N ASP A 89 12.52 -2.74 -18.43
CA ASP A 89 12.49 -3.94 -19.27
C ASP A 89 13.39 -5.04 -18.70
N LEU A 90 12.80 -6.15 -18.29
CA LEU A 90 13.49 -7.31 -17.74
C LEU A 90 14.47 -7.92 -18.74
N SER A 91 14.20 -7.85 -20.06
CA SER A 91 15.10 -8.36 -21.09
C SER A 91 16.46 -7.67 -21.07
N SER A 92 16.49 -6.41 -20.65
CA SER A 92 17.72 -5.63 -20.50
C SER A 92 18.70 -6.18 -19.45
N LEU A 93 18.20 -7.00 -18.51
CA LEU A 93 19.00 -7.63 -17.45
C LEU A 93 19.38 -9.08 -17.74
N ILE A 94 19.06 -9.62 -18.91
CA ILE A 94 19.37 -11.01 -19.30
C ILE A 94 20.54 -11.05 -20.29
N ASP A 95 20.76 -10.01 -21.04
CA ASP A 95 21.74 -9.94 -22.13
C ASP A 95 23.19 -9.72 -21.67
N LYS A 96 24.12 -9.59 -22.63
CA LYS A 96 25.55 -9.34 -22.39
C LYS A 96 25.81 -8.00 -21.67
N ASN A 97 24.91 -7.06 -21.77
CA ASN A 97 25.00 -5.72 -21.20
C ASN A 97 24.38 -5.62 -19.80
N ARG A 98 23.95 -6.75 -19.21
CA ARG A 98 23.28 -6.81 -17.90
C ARG A 98 23.90 -5.88 -16.86
N SER A 99 25.23 -5.94 -16.69
CA SER A 99 25.91 -5.14 -15.66
C SER A 99 25.88 -3.64 -15.95
N ILE A 100 25.93 -3.25 -17.22
CA ILE A 100 25.84 -1.85 -17.65
C ILE A 100 24.42 -1.34 -17.44
N ASN A 101 23.42 -2.13 -17.87
CA ASN A 101 22.02 -1.80 -17.75
C ASN A 101 21.57 -1.73 -16.29
N TYR A 102 22.01 -2.69 -15.45
CA TYR A 102 21.77 -2.64 -14.01
C TYR A 102 22.31 -1.34 -13.37
N LYS A 103 23.54 -0.96 -13.68
CA LYS A 103 24.13 0.29 -13.18
C LYS A 103 23.36 1.54 -13.63
N LYS A 104 22.80 1.55 -14.85
CA LYS A 104 21.94 2.67 -15.30
C LYS A 104 20.68 2.76 -14.46
N LEU A 105 20.02 1.63 -14.19
CA LEU A 105 18.82 1.59 -13.36
C LEU A 105 19.13 1.96 -11.90
N GLU A 106 20.25 1.50 -11.37
CA GLU A 106 20.72 1.80 -10.00
C GLU A 106 21.02 3.29 -9.81
N ASN A 107 21.64 3.92 -10.82
CA ASN A 107 22.02 5.34 -10.79
C ASN A 107 20.86 6.31 -11.10
N ASP A 108 19.70 5.82 -11.51
CA ASP A 108 18.51 6.67 -11.68
C ASP A 108 17.97 7.13 -10.33
N SER A 109 18.49 8.24 -9.84
CA SER A 109 18.13 8.81 -8.53
C SER A 109 16.72 9.42 -8.51
N ILE A 110 16.12 9.75 -9.68
CA ILE A 110 14.80 10.35 -9.81
C ILE A 110 13.74 9.27 -9.95
N GLY A 111 13.87 8.39 -10.93
CA GLY A 111 12.93 7.30 -11.20
C GLY A 111 12.99 6.21 -10.15
N LYS A 112 14.19 5.80 -9.77
CA LYS A 112 14.45 4.66 -8.88
C LYS A 112 13.70 3.40 -9.31
N PRO A 113 13.91 2.92 -10.56
CA PRO A 113 13.11 1.83 -11.13
C PRO A 113 13.30 0.49 -10.42
N LEU A 114 14.44 0.28 -9.72
CA LEU A 114 14.71 -0.92 -8.92
C LEU A 114 14.01 -0.91 -7.55
N PHE A 115 13.41 0.22 -7.16
CA PHE A 115 12.73 0.34 -5.87
C PHE A 115 11.28 -0.16 -5.96
N GLU A 116 10.99 -1.28 -5.31
CA GLU A 116 9.67 -1.91 -5.29
C GLU A 116 8.70 -1.16 -4.39
N ARG A 117 8.12 -0.06 -4.91
CA ARG A 117 7.28 0.86 -4.14
C ARG A 117 6.11 0.19 -3.45
N GLY A 118 5.52 -0.80 -4.09
CA GLY A 118 4.38 -1.55 -3.54
C GLY A 118 4.70 -2.30 -2.25
N LEU A 119 5.94 -2.80 -2.13
CA LEU A 119 6.39 -3.62 -1.01
C LEU A 119 7.31 -2.87 -0.04
N GLN A 120 8.15 -1.96 -0.55
CA GLN A 120 9.20 -1.29 0.21
C GLN A 120 8.90 0.18 0.51
N GLY A 121 8.03 0.82 -0.29
CA GLY A 121 7.69 2.23 -0.09
C GLY A 121 6.94 2.42 1.21
N GLN A 122 7.51 3.21 2.12
CA GLN A 122 6.91 3.55 3.40
C GLN A 122 6.39 4.98 3.36
N TYR A 123 5.08 5.13 3.38
CA TYR A 123 4.40 6.42 3.20
C TYR A 123 3.37 6.64 4.30
N ALA A 124 3.11 7.90 4.61
CA ALA A 124 1.96 8.25 5.43
C ALA A 124 0.66 7.85 4.69
N PRO A 125 -0.24 7.08 5.31
CA PRO A 125 -1.46 6.60 4.66
C PRO A 125 -2.51 7.70 4.41
N GLY A 126 -2.37 8.85 5.07
CA GLY A 126 -3.32 9.95 4.97
C GLY A 126 -4.75 9.53 5.35
N SER A 127 -5.74 10.16 4.73
CA SER A 127 -7.16 9.95 5.08
C SER A 127 -7.69 8.52 4.90
N THR A 128 -6.95 7.60 4.28
CA THR A 128 -7.35 6.17 4.26
C THR A 128 -7.33 5.57 5.66
N PHE A 129 -6.47 6.08 6.53
CA PHE A 129 -6.33 5.62 7.91
C PHE A 129 -7.50 6.04 8.82
N LYS A 130 -8.35 6.96 8.39
CA LYS A 130 -9.58 7.32 9.10
C LYS A 130 -10.54 6.14 9.25
N ILE A 131 -10.53 5.22 8.30
CA ILE A 131 -11.37 4.02 8.33
C ILE A 131 -11.02 3.13 9.52
N ILE A 132 -9.74 2.94 9.81
CA ILE A 132 -9.34 2.15 10.98
C ILE A 132 -9.70 2.85 12.30
N ASN A 133 -9.56 4.19 12.37
CA ASN A 133 -9.97 4.95 13.53
C ASN A 133 -11.50 4.94 13.74
N ALA A 134 -12.28 4.87 12.67
CA ALA A 134 -13.74 4.68 12.76
C ALA A 134 -14.10 3.31 13.32
N LEU A 135 -13.46 2.24 12.80
CA LEU A 135 -13.66 0.86 13.29
C LEU A 135 -13.30 0.74 14.77
N ILE A 136 -12.17 1.30 15.20
CA ILE A 136 -11.75 1.29 16.60
C ILE A 136 -12.73 2.10 17.47
N GLY A 137 -13.18 3.27 16.98
CA GLY A 137 -14.14 4.10 17.70
C GLY A 137 -15.47 3.41 17.95
N LEU A 138 -15.98 2.63 16.97
CA LEU A 138 -17.16 1.79 17.14
C LEU A 138 -16.89 0.62 18.10
N GLN A 139 -15.75 -0.04 18.00
CA GLN A 139 -15.39 -1.17 18.84
C GLN A 139 -15.25 -0.77 20.31
N GLU A 140 -14.66 0.38 20.58
CA GLU A 140 -14.47 0.95 21.91
C GLU A 140 -15.73 1.66 22.46
N ASN A 141 -16.81 1.72 21.67
CA ASN A 141 -18.06 2.40 21.98
C ASN A 141 -17.88 3.90 22.31
N VAL A 142 -16.82 4.54 21.84
CA VAL A 142 -16.61 5.99 21.98
C VAL A 142 -17.41 6.78 20.95
N ILE A 143 -17.81 6.14 19.84
CA ILE A 143 -18.74 6.65 18.86
C ILE A 143 -19.79 5.59 18.51
N THR A 144 -20.93 6.07 17.99
CA THR A 144 -21.97 5.29 17.28
C THR A 144 -22.13 5.84 15.89
N GLU A 145 -22.95 5.22 15.04
CA GLU A 145 -23.29 5.73 13.71
C GLU A 145 -23.91 7.12 13.77
N GLU A 146 -24.67 7.41 14.86
CA GLU A 146 -25.39 8.66 15.09
C GLU A 146 -24.56 9.74 15.78
N THR A 147 -23.35 9.41 16.25
CA THR A 147 -22.49 10.40 16.94
C THR A 147 -22.17 11.56 16.02
N MET A 148 -22.56 12.78 16.46
CA MET A 148 -22.44 14.01 15.67
C MET A 148 -21.32 14.88 16.17
N HIS A 149 -20.43 15.29 15.27
CA HIS A 149 -19.42 16.30 15.56
C HIS A 149 -19.59 17.55 14.67
N ARG A 150 -19.53 18.71 15.31
CA ARG A 150 -19.54 20.00 14.60
C ARG A 150 -18.15 20.32 14.06
N CYS A 151 -18.06 20.54 12.75
CA CYS A 151 -16.89 21.02 12.04
C CYS A 151 -17.09 22.51 11.65
N LYS A 152 -16.10 23.35 11.93
CA LYS A 152 -16.06 24.78 11.56
C LYS A 152 -14.87 25.05 10.62
N GLY A 153 -14.69 24.22 9.59
CA GLY A 153 -13.54 24.31 8.69
C GLY A 153 -12.25 23.72 9.25
N GLY A 154 -12.32 23.11 10.45
CA GLY A 154 -11.19 22.46 11.11
C GLY A 154 -11.36 22.37 12.63
N HIS A 155 -10.32 21.95 13.30
CA HIS A 155 -10.31 21.70 14.74
C HIS A 155 -9.04 22.27 15.40
N PHE A 156 -9.22 23.12 16.43
CA PHE A 156 -8.13 23.49 17.33
C PHE A 156 -7.92 22.35 18.34
N TYR A 157 -6.79 21.69 18.28
CA TYR A 157 -6.41 20.64 19.21
C TYR A 157 -5.43 21.13 20.28
N SER A 158 -4.87 22.35 20.11
CA SER A 158 -4.18 23.10 21.15
C SER A 158 -4.36 24.60 20.92
N LYS A 159 -3.88 25.43 21.85
CA LYS A 159 -4.02 26.90 21.78
C LYS A 159 -3.51 27.51 20.46
N ASN A 160 -2.44 26.93 19.88
CA ASN A 160 -1.76 27.44 18.69
C ASN A 160 -1.70 26.42 17.53
N ALA A 161 -2.42 25.29 17.62
CA ALA A 161 -2.36 24.25 16.62
C ALA A 161 -3.75 23.92 16.09
N PHE A 162 -3.91 24.06 14.78
CA PHE A 162 -5.16 23.90 14.06
C PHE A 162 -5.04 22.88 12.95
N MET A 163 -5.90 21.87 12.97
CA MET A 163 -6.04 20.90 11.91
C MET A 163 -7.14 21.38 10.95
N ARG A 164 -6.76 21.73 9.72
CA ARG A 164 -7.72 22.18 8.69
C ARG A 164 -8.59 21.04 8.21
N CYS A 165 -9.84 21.35 7.83
CA CYS A 165 -10.74 20.44 7.13
C CYS A 165 -11.02 20.95 5.72
N HIS A 166 -11.49 20.07 4.84
CA HIS A 166 -11.78 20.42 3.45
C HIS A 166 -12.99 21.35 3.31
N THR A 167 -13.99 21.21 4.20
CA THR A 167 -15.17 22.08 4.23
C THR A 167 -14.84 23.38 4.94
N LYS A 168 -15.17 24.52 4.31
CA LYS A 168 -15.00 25.84 4.92
C LYS A 168 -16.19 26.26 5.78
N GLU A 169 -17.35 25.68 5.51
CA GLU A 169 -18.60 25.99 6.20
C GLU A 169 -18.79 25.16 7.47
N THR A 170 -19.62 25.66 8.39
CA THR A 170 -19.98 24.89 9.57
C THR A 170 -20.91 23.75 9.17
N THR A 171 -20.45 22.52 9.41
CA THR A 171 -21.18 21.28 9.15
C THR A 171 -21.31 20.45 10.42
N PHE A 172 -22.39 19.68 10.50
CA PHE A 172 -22.52 18.61 11.48
C PHE A 172 -22.38 17.28 10.75
N SER A 173 -21.44 16.47 11.18
CA SER A 173 -21.14 15.20 10.54
C SER A 173 -21.37 14.07 11.50
N ASN A 174 -22.22 13.09 11.10
CA ASN A 174 -22.26 11.77 11.69
C ASN A 174 -21.14 10.90 11.07
N LEU A 175 -21.07 9.64 11.47
CA LEU A 175 -20.00 8.73 11.00
C LEU A 175 -19.99 8.60 9.47
N ASN A 176 -21.14 8.32 8.85
CA ASN A 176 -21.24 8.15 7.40
C ASN A 176 -20.80 9.42 6.66
N ASN A 177 -21.36 10.57 7.04
CA ASN A 177 -20.99 11.87 6.46
C ASN A 177 -19.48 12.15 6.62
N ALA A 178 -18.91 11.87 7.79
CA ALA A 178 -17.48 12.09 8.05
C ALA A 178 -16.58 11.21 7.18
N ILE A 179 -17.00 9.99 6.82
CA ILE A 179 -16.27 9.09 5.93
C ILE A 179 -16.29 9.64 4.51
N TYR A 180 -17.47 9.93 3.92
CA TYR A 180 -17.54 10.30 2.51
C TYR A 180 -17.03 11.71 2.23
N THR A 181 -17.14 12.65 3.18
CA THR A 181 -16.56 13.99 3.09
C THR A 181 -15.12 14.05 3.57
N SER A 182 -14.62 12.97 4.17
CA SER A 182 -13.28 12.90 4.75
C SER A 182 -13.01 13.96 5.84
N CYS A 183 -13.95 14.17 6.79
CA CYS A 183 -13.90 15.23 7.79
C CYS A 183 -12.76 15.03 8.81
N ASN A 184 -11.73 15.89 8.78
CA ASN A 184 -10.60 15.82 9.72
C ASN A 184 -11.04 16.07 11.17
N THR A 185 -11.97 17.00 11.39
CA THR A 185 -12.47 17.35 12.72
C THR A 185 -13.15 16.17 13.41
N TYR A 186 -13.96 15.42 12.66
CA TYR A 186 -14.65 14.24 13.19
C TYR A 186 -13.61 13.23 13.71
N PHE A 187 -12.67 12.85 12.86
CA PHE A 187 -11.68 11.83 13.19
C PHE A 187 -10.65 12.27 14.23
N ALA A 188 -10.32 13.57 14.31
CA ALA A 188 -9.49 14.10 15.38
C ALA A 188 -10.16 13.95 16.76
N LYS A 189 -11.47 14.22 16.85
CA LYS A 189 -12.23 14.02 18.08
C LYS A 189 -12.37 12.55 18.43
N THR A 190 -12.80 11.72 17.48
CA THR A 190 -12.92 10.27 17.69
C THR A 190 -11.61 9.65 18.17
N TYR A 191 -10.48 9.96 17.54
CA TYR A 191 -9.17 9.48 17.96
C TYR A 191 -8.81 9.91 19.38
N LYS A 192 -9.05 11.20 19.70
CA LYS A 192 -8.80 11.72 21.06
C LYS A 192 -9.64 10.94 22.09
N GLU A 193 -10.92 10.69 21.81
CA GLU A 193 -11.81 9.93 22.67
C GLU A 193 -11.36 8.48 22.82
N ILE A 194 -10.87 7.81 21.75
CA ILE A 194 -10.26 6.47 21.82
C ILE A 194 -9.09 6.45 22.80
N ILE A 195 -8.14 7.40 22.66
CA ILE A 195 -6.94 7.42 23.48
C ILE A 195 -7.26 7.78 24.94
N GLU A 196 -8.24 8.65 25.17
CA GLU A 196 -8.64 9.10 26.51
C GLU A 196 -9.65 8.15 27.21
N ASN A 197 -10.08 7.07 26.54
CA ASN A 197 -10.99 6.04 27.10
C ASN A 197 -10.31 5.12 28.14
N TYR A 198 -9.03 5.33 28.40
CA TYR A 198 -8.20 4.50 29.29
C TYR A 198 -7.59 5.35 30.40
N GLU A 199 -7.03 4.70 31.42
CA GLU A 199 -6.44 5.35 32.61
C GLU A 199 -5.27 6.30 32.30
N SER A 200 -4.64 6.14 31.13
CA SER A 200 -3.58 7.03 30.68
C SER A 200 -3.50 7.08 29.14
N SER A 201 -2.93 8.16 28.60
CA SER A 201 -2.68 8.26 27.15
C SER A 201 -1.77 7.15 26.64
N SER A 202 -0.84 6.64 27.47
CA SER A 202 0.01 5.52 27.11
C SER A 202 -0.80 4.23 26.94
N ALA A 203 -1.65 3.89 27.92
CA ALA A 203 -2.52 2.71 27.84
C ALA A 203 -3.48 2.79 26.64
N GLY A 204 -4.10 3.95 26.43
CA GLY A 204 -4.99 4.16 25.28
C GLY A 204 -4.28 4.02 23.93
N LEU A 205 -3.06 4.56 23.82
CA LEU A 205 -2.28 4.43 22.58
C LEU A 205 -1.81 2.98 22.35
N ASP A 206 -1.42 2.26 23.39
CA ASP A 206 -1.00 0.86 23.26
C ASP A 206 -2.19 -0.01 22.85
N LYS A 207 -3.37 0.22 23.41
CA LYS A 207 -4.58 -0.47 22.98
C LYS A 207 -4.97 -0.14 21.53
N TRP A 208 -4.90 1.12 21.14
CA TRP A 208 -5.09 1.55 19.75
C TRP A 208 -4.07 0.88 18.82
N ASN A 209 -2.81 0.75 19.25
CA ASN A 209 -1.74 0.09 18.52
C ASN A 209 -2.04 -1.40 18.29
N ASP A 210 -2.57 -2.11 19.31
CA ASP A 210 -2.99 -3.51 19.18
C ASP A 210 -4.05 -3.68 18.10
N TYR A 211 -5.07 -2.80 18.08
CA TYR A 211 -6.07 -2.81 17.02
C TYR A 211 -5.46 -2.59 15.66
N VAL A 212 -4.62 -1.56 15.49
CA VAL A 212 -3.96 -1.24 14.23
C VAL A 212 -3.11 -2.41 13.73
N ARG A 213 -2.32 -3.02 14.61
CA ARG A 213 -1.47 -4.18 14.28
C ARG A 213 -2.26 -5.42 13.90
N SER A 214 -3.47 -5.59 14.42
CA SER A 214 -4.33 -6.73 14.06
C SER A 214 -4.75 -6.74 12.59
N PHE A 215 -4.63 -5.59 11.88
CA PHE A 215 -4.81 -5.49 10.43
C PHE A 215 -3.54 -5.74 9.62
N GLY A 216 -2.42 -6.08 10.27
CA GLY A 216 -1.13 -6.33 9.63
C GLY A 216 -0.23 -5.11 9.49
N PHE A 217 -0.61 -3.94 10.02
CA PHE A 217 0.25 -2.75 10.02
C PHE A 217 1.39 -2.85 11.04
N GLY A 218 2.51 -2.17 10.76
CA GLY A 218 3.66 -2.12 11.64
C GLY A 218 4.43 -3.44 11.76
N ASN A 219 4.12 -4.43 10.93
CA ASN A 219 4.81 -5.71 10.82
C ASN A 219 5.00 -6.07 9.35
N TYR A 220 6.01 -6.90 9.06
CA TYR A 220 6.09 -7.56 7.78
C TYR A 220 4.92 -8.55 7.65
N LEU A 221 4.16 -8.47 6.55
CA LEU A 221 2.96 -9.29 6.38
C LEU A 221 3.23 -10.79 6.20
N GLY A 222 4.46 -11.17 5.82
CA GLY A 222 4.83 -12.57 5.65
C GLY A 222 4.52 -13.15 4.27
N TYR A 223 4.37 -12.30 3.24
CA TYR A 223 4.20 -12.77 1.86
C TYR A 223 5.45 -13.49 1.34
N ASP A 224 5.29 -14.28 0.29
CA ASP A 224 6.31 -15.16 -0.30
C ASP A 224 7.29 -14.43 -1.24
N HIS A 225 7.69 -13.21 -0.85
CA HIS A 225 8.67 -12.40 -1.56
C HIS A 225 9.77 -11.93 -0.59
N PRO A 226 11.04 -11.96 -0.99
CA PRO A 226 12.16 -11.70 -0.07
C PRO A 226 12.30 -10.23 0.36
N THR A 227 11.67 -9.30 -0.36
CA THR A 227 11.77 -7.87 -0.06
C THR A 227 10.47 -7.33 0.52
N GLY A 228 10.58 -6.33 1.37
CA GLY A 228 9.45 -5.64 1.95
C GLY A 228 9.84 -4.83 3.17
N GLN A 229 8.92 -4.00 3.63
CA GLN A 229 9.09 -3.17 4.82
C GLN A 229 7.89 -3.31 5.75
N PRO A 230 8.11 -3.24 7.08
CA PRO A 230 7.03 -3.37 8.06
C PRO A 230 6.15 -2.12 8.17
N GLY A 231 6.56 -0.99 7.59
CA GLY A 231 6.00 0.30 7.95
C GLY A 231 6.38 0.72 9.38
N PHE A 232 5.70 1.72 9.91
CA PHE A 232 5.92 2.18 11.28
C PHE A 232 4.60 2.61 11.92
N ILE A 233 4.26 2.00 13.04
CA ILE A 233 3.13 2.41 13.90
C ILE A 233 3.71 2.78 15.25
N PRO A 234 3.61 4.06 15.67
CA PRO A 234 4.24 4.53 16.89
C PRO A 234 3.60 3.91 18.14
N SER A 235 4.42 3.45 19.08
CA SER A 235 4.00 2.95 20.38
C SER A 235 4.03 4.04 21.46
N SER A 236 3.45 3.77 22.61
CA SER A 236 3.59 4.65 23.78
C SER A 236 5.05 4.87 24.17
N GLN A 237 5.88 3.81 24.10
CA GLN A 237 7.30 3.89 24.37
C GLN A 237 8.04 4.85 23.42
N TYR A 238 7.65 4.89 22.12
CA TYR A 238 8.19 5.85 21.18
C TYR A 238 7.96 7.29 21.66
N TYR A 239 6.74 7.65 22.01
CA TYR A 239 6.42 9.00 22.49
C TYR A 239 6.99 9.29 23.87
N ASN A 240 7.08 8.30 24.76
CA ASN A 240 7.75 8.43 26.05
C ASN A 240 9.21 8.86 25.90
N ASN A 241 9.91 8.25 24.96
CA ASN A 241 11.32 8.57 24.68
C ASN A 241 11.48 9.98 24.08
N TRP A 242 10.58 10.38 23.17
CA TRP A 242 10.66 11.69 22.51
C TRP A 242 10.21 12.85 23.38
N TYR A 243 9.21 12.65 24.26
CA TYR A 243 8.59 13.69 25.06
C TYR A 243 8.84 13.53 26.58
N ASN A 244 9.80 12.69 26.97
CA ASN A 244 10.14 12.42 28.37
C ASN A 244 8.89 12.17 29.24
N ASN A 245 8.02 11.29 28.78
CA ASN A 245 6.72 10.93 29.39
C ASN A 245 5.70 12.08 29.50
N SER A 246 5.98 13.26 28.90
CA SER A 246 5.14 14.45 29.01
C SER A 246 4.30 14.67 27.76
N TRP A 247 3.55 13.67 27.32
CA TRP A 247 2.66 13.74 26.16
C TRP A 247 1.23 13.30 26.51
N ARG A 248 0.28 13.71 25.66
CA ARG A 248 -1.15 13.43 25.81
C ARG A 248 -1.75 13.07 24.45
N ALA A 249 -3.01 12.64 24.42
CA ALA A 249 -3.74 12.31 23.19
C ALA A 249 -3.62 13.39 22.10
N VAL A 250 -3.62 14.66 22.47
CA VAL A 250 -3.47 15.78 21.52
C VAL A 250 -2.09 15.85 20.88
N THR A 251 -1.04 15.32 21.50
CA THR A 251 0.32 15.27 20.96
C THR A 251 0.38 14.35 19.74
N THR A 252 -0.40 13.27 19.78
CA THR A 252 -0.44 12.23 18.75
C THR A 252 -1.61 12.40 17.76
N ILE A 253 -2.28 13.55 17.78
CA ILE A 253 -3.53 13.80 17.03
C ILE A 253 -3.41 13.59 15.51
N SER A 254 -2.21 13.76 14.95
CA SER A 254 -1.94 13.52 13.53
C SER A 254 -2.22 12.07 13.11
N ASN A 255 -2.13 11.10 14.05
CA ASN A 255 -2.47 9.70 13.80
C ASN A 255 -3.95 9.52 13.44
N SER A 256 -4.81 10.45 13.88
CA SER A 256 -6.25 10.43 13.55
C SER A 256 -6.55 10.46 12.06
N ILE A 257 -5.67 11.07 11.28
CA ILE A 257 -5.82 11.26 9.84
C ILE A 257 -4.70 10.58 9.03
N GLY A 258 -3.97 9.65 9.66
CA GLY A 258 -2.89 8.89 9.02
C GLY A 258 -1.70 9.75 8.58
N GLN A 259 -1.38 10.76 9.39
CA GLN A 259 -0.21 11.63 9.24
C GLN A 259 0.69 11.50 10.48
N GLY A 260 1.71 12.32 10.59
CA GLY A 260 2.66 12.27 11.69
C GLY A 260 3.69 11.17 11.48
N GLU A 261 3.81 10.29 12.47
CA GLU A 261 4.85 9.25 12.48
C GLU A 261 4.43 7.95 11.79
N ILE A 262 3.13 7.79 11.45
CA ILE A 262 2.61 6.57 10.82
C ILE A 262 3.19 6.42 9.41
N LEU A 263 3.78 5.26 9.16
CA LEU A 263 4.23 4.83 7.83
C LEU A 263 3.64 3.45 7.50
N THR A 264 3.11 3.33 6.29
CA THR A 264 2.54 2.09 5.76
C THR A 264 3.07 1.81 4.37
N THR A 265 3.06 0.55 3.97
CA THR A 265 3.36 0.18 2.58
C THR A 265 2.07 0.02 1.77
N PRO A 266 2.09 0.22 0.44
CA PRO A 266 0.91 0.01 -0.39
C PRO A 266 0.29 -1.39 -0.28
N ILE A 267 1.11 -2.44 -0.11
CA ILE A 267 0.58 -3.80 0.11
C ILE A 267 -0.16 -3.92 1.45
N GLN A 268 0.30 -3.24 2.51
CA GLN A 268 -0.43 -3.20 3.78
C GLN A 268 -1.77 -2.49 3.63
N LEU A 269 -1.83 -1.42 2.85
CA LEU A 269 -3.07 -0.70 2.56
C LEU A 269 -4.02 -1.51 1.67
N ALA A 270 -3.52 -2.29 0.70
CA ALA A 270 -4.32 -3.22 -0.09
C ALA A 270 -4.86 -4.36 0.78
N ASN A 271 -4.03 -4.92 1.66
CA ASN A 271 -4.44 -5.92 2.65
C ASN A 271 -5.50 -5.38 3.62
N PHE A 272 -5.38 -4.13 4.04
CA PHE A 272 -6.40 -3.46 4.85
C PHE A 272 -7.73 -3.36 4.10
N ALA A 273 -7.72 -2.97 2.82
CA ALA A 273 -8.93 -2.99 1.98
C ALA A 273 -9.53 -4.40 1.87
N ALA A 274 -8.70 -5.45 1.72
CA ALA A 274 -9.13 -6.85 1.72
C ALA A 274 -9.73 -7.27 3.06
N THR A 275 -9.16 -6.81 4.18
CA THR A 275 -9.69 -7.08 5.53
C THR A 275 -11.06 -6.45 5.73
N ILE A 276 -11.28 -5.22 5.24
CA ILE A 276 -12.60 -4.58 5.30
C ILE A 276 -13.59 -5.33 4.40
N ALA A 277 -13.19 -5.70 3.19
CA ALA A 277 -13.99 -6.48 2.25
C ALA A 277 -14.50 -7.79 2.87
N ASN A 278 -13.68 -8.43 3.69
CA ASN A 278 -13.98 -9.69 4.39
C ASN A 278 -14.65 -9.48 5.78
N ARG A 279 -14.96 -8.24 6.17
CA ARG A 279 -15.56 -7.92 7.48
C ARG A 279 -14.71 -8.40 8.66
N GLY A 280 -13.39 -8.15 8.58
CA GLY A 280 -12.49 -8.28 9.72
C GLY A 280 -11.44 -9.40 9.67
N TRP A 281 -11.23 -10.05 8.51
CA TRP A 281 -10.16 -11.03 8.36
C TRP A 281 -9.44 -10.91 7.03
N TYR A 282 -8.21 -11.43 6.95
CA TYR A 282 -7.45 -11.53 5.70
C TYR A 282 -6.65 -12.84 5.65
N ILE A 283 -6.33 -13.26 4.44
CA ILE A 283 -5.29 -14.25 4.18
C ILE A 283 -4.01 -13.49 3.84
N THR A 284 -2.87 -13.93 4.34
CA THR A 284 -1.58 -13.32 4.00
C THR A 284 -1.41 -13.23 2.49
N PRO A 285 -1.22 -12.01 1.93
CA PRO A 285 -1.03 -11.85 0.50
C PRO A 285 0.14 -12.70 -0.02
N HIS A 286 -0.01 -13.32 -1.20
CA HIS A 286 1.02 -14.21 -1.75
C HIS A 286 0.98 -14.25 -3.28
N PHE A 287 2.11 -14.65 -3.87
CA PHE A 287 2.29 -14.72 -5.32
C PHE A 287 2.18 -16.15 -5.87
N VAL A 288 2.48 -17.17 -5.06
CA VAL A 288 2.46 -18.56 -5.50
C VAL A 288 1.07 -19.16 -5.25
N LYS A 289 0.40 -19.53 -6.34
CA LYS A 289 -0.91 -20.19 -6.31
C LYS A 289 -0.79 -21.70 -6.19
N GLU A 290 0.10 -22.29 -6.98
CA GLU A 290 0.29 -23.74 -7.03
C GLU A 290 1.77 -24.09 -7.25
N ILE A 291 2.21 -25.19 -6.68
CA ILE A 291 3.54 -25.78 -6.87
C ILE A 291 3.33 -27.19 -7.40
N GLU A 292 3.98 -27.54 -8.52
CA GLU A 292 3.88 -28.86 -9.13
C GLU A 292 4.19 -29.98 -8.11
N ASN A 293 3.23 -30.90 -7.90
CA ASN A 293 3.32 -32.02 -6.96
C ASN A 293 3.69 -31.63 -5.53
N ASP A 294 3.24 -30.42 -5.08
CA ASP A 294 3.47 -29.94 -3.72
C ASP A 294 2.31 -29.04 -3.24
N SER A 295 2.32 -28.67 -1.97
CA SER A 295 1.37 -27.75 -1.39
C SER A 295 2.00 -26.40 -1.08
N ILE A 296 1.26 -25.31 -1.25
CA ILE A 296 1.66 -24.00 -0.75
C ILE A 296 1.66 -24.01 0.79
N ASN A 297 2.45 -23.12 1.38
CA ASN A 297 2.56 -22.98 2.82
C ASN A 297 1.19 -22.68 3.45
N ASP A 298 0.85 -23.35 4.57
CA ASP A 298 -0.43 -23.19 5.25
C ASP A 298 -0.68 -21.77 5.78
N ASN A 299 0.34 -20.94 5.95
CA ASN A 299 0.18 -19.52 6.26
C ASN A 299 -0.61 -18.75 5.21
N TYR A 300 -0.59 -19.21 3.94
CA TYR A 300 -1.36 -18.65 2.82
C TYR A 300 -2.78 -19.22 2.68
N LYS A 301 -3.21 -20.02 3.65
CA LYS A 301 -4.57 -20.59 3.76
C LYS A 301 -5.26 -20.13 5.05
N ARG A 302 -4.47 -19.70 6.04
CA ARG A 302 -4.96 -19.35 7.37
C ARG A 302 -5.52 -17.93 7.39
N LYS A 303 -6.72 -17.78 7.98
CA LYS A 303 -7.28 -16.47 8.27
C LYS A 303 -6.57 -15.78 9.42
N ASN A 304 -6.13 -14.56 9.20
CA ASN A 304 -5.70 -13.62 10.23
C ASN A 304 -6.93 -12.78 10.58
N VAL A 305 -7.36 -12.78 11.83
CA VAL A 305 -8.58 -12.10 12.27
C VAL A 305 -8.21 -10.82 13.01
N SER A 306 -8.85 -9.69 12.65
CA SER A 306 -8.69 -8.43 13.36
C SER A 306 -9.36 -8.46 14.72
N LEU A 307 -8.97 -7.54 15.61
CA LEU A 307 -9.58 -7.39 16.95
C LEU A 307 -10.90 -6.60 16.91
N ILE A 308 -11.49 -6.37 15.72
CA ILE A 308 -12.74 -5.63 15.53
C ILE A 308 -13.88 -6.61 15.24
N ASP A 309 -14.98 -6.50 15.95
CA ASP A 309 -16.18 -7.28 15.70
C ASP A 309 -16.75 -7.03 14.31
N SER A 310 -17.20 -8.10 13.64
CA SER A 310 -17.71 -8.03 12.26
C SER A 310 -18.89 -7.08 12.07
N LYS A 311 -19.70 -6.88 13.10
CA LYS A 311 -20.87 -5.96 13.08
C LYS A 311 -20.50 -4.50 12.78
N HIS A 312 -19.26 -4.08 13.08
CA HIS A 312 -18.81 -2.69 12.90
C HIS A 312 -18.36 -2.38 11.47
N PHE A 313 -18.24 -3.38 10.61
CA PHE A 313 -17.76 -3.17 9.23
C PHE A 313 -18.83 -2.63 8.29
N GLU A 314 -20.11 -3.06 8.42
CA GLU A 314 -21.16 -2.63 7.49
C GLU A 314 -21.40 -1.11 7.49
N PRO A 315 -21.51 -0.41 8.65
CA PRO A 315 -21.62 1.04 8.64
C PRO A 315 -20.43 1.74 7.95
N ILE A 316 -19.23 1.19 8.11
CA ILE A 316 -18.01 1.70 7.48
C ILE A 316 -18.05 1.48 5.97
N ILE A 317 -18.47 0.30 5.51
CA ILE A 317 -18.58 -0.05 4.09
C ILE A 317 -19.61 0.86 3.41
N ASN A 318 -20.74 1.14 4.05
CA ASN A 318 -21.74 2.08 3.54
C ASN A 318 -21.14 3.48 3.35
N GLY A 319 -20.38 3.99 4.33
CA GLY A 319 -19.67 5.25 4.20
C GLY A 319 -18.61 5.23 3.09
N MET A 320 -17.91 4.10 2.88
CA MET A 320 -16.96 3.92 1.79
C MET A 320 -17.64 3.83 0.40
N ILE A 321 -18.85 3.30 0.30
CA ILE A 321 -19.65 3.35 -0.93
C ILE A 321 -20.01 4.80 -1.25
N ASP A 322 -20.45 5.55 -0.24
CA ASP A 322 -20.83 6.96 -0.40
C ASP A 322 -19.63 7.85 -0.79
N VAL A 323 -18.38 7.47 -0.48
CA VAL A 323 -17.19 8.16 -1.02
C VAL A 323 -17.21 8.16 -2.55
N ILE A 324 -17.68 7.07 -3.17
CA ILE A 324 -17.76 6.90 -4.63
C ILE A 324 -19.06 7.48 -5.18
N ASP A 325 -20.17 7.31 -4.47
CA ASP A 325 -21.48 7.68 -4.97
C ASP A 325 -21.74 9.19 -4.91
N ILE A 326 -21.39 9.84 -3.81
CA ILE A 326 -21.69 11.24 -3.52
C ILE A 326 -20.52 12.01 -2.88
N GLY A 327 -19.41 11.35 -2.58
CA GLY A 327 -18.29 11.88 -1.81
C GLY A 327 -17.09 12.32 -2.64
N THR A 328 -15.91 12.11 -2.07
CA THR A 328 -14.63 12.62 -2.60
C THR A 328 -14.13 11.94 -3.87
N ALA A 329 -14.75 10.84 -4.35
CA ALA A 329 -14.28 10.07 -5.52
C ALA A 329 -15.39 9.78 -6.55
N THR A 330 -16.35 10.67 -6.72
CA THR A 330 -17.49 10.49 -7.65
C THR A 330 -17.08 10.30 -9.11
N ASN A 331 -15.93 10.83 -9.52
CA ASN A 331 -15.36 10.63 -10.86
C ASN A 331 -14.88 9.20 -11.13
N SER A 332 -14.81 8.37 -10.10
CA SER A 332 -14.38 6.97 -10.19
C SER A 332 -15.53 5.97 -10.20
N LYS A 333 -16.78 6.45 -10.18
CA LYS A 333 -17.98 5.61 -10.17
C LYS A 333 -18.08 4.75 -11.43
N ILE A 334 -18.41 3.46 -11.24
CA ILE A 334 -18.77 2.53 -12.30
C ILE A 334 -20.29 2.29 -12.17
N ARG A 335 -21.03 2.43 -13.28
CA ARG A 335 -22.52 2.48 -13.25
C ARG A 335 -23.15 1.27 -12.58
N ASP A 336 -22.64 0.08 -12.83
CA ASP A 336 -23.20 -1.23 -12.45
C ASP A 336 -22.33 -2.03 -11.49
N ILE A 337 -21.31 -1.39 -10.91
CA ILE A 337 -20.43 -1.99 -9.91
C ILE A 337 -20.37 -1.05 -8.70
N LYS A 338 -20.83 -1.53 -7.55
CA LYS A 338 -20.65 -0.81 -6.30
C LYS A 338 -19.21 -0.96 -5.81
N ILE A 339 -18.51 0.15 -5.70
CA ILE A 339 -17.16 0.22 -5.16
C ILE A 339 -17.25 0.81 -3.75
N ALA A 340 -16.67 0.14 -2.78
CA ALA A 340 -16.40 0.72 -1.47
C ALA A 340 -14.95 1.20 -1.44
N GLY A 341 -14.72 2.49 -1.16
CA GLY A 341 -13.37 3.04 -1.21
C GLY A 341 -13.13 4.26 -0.35
N LYS A 342 -11.87 4.64 -0.21
CA LYS A 342 -11.48 5.85 0.53
C LYS A 342 -10.31 6.51 -0.15
N THR A 343 -10.46 7.80 -0.45
CA THR A 343 -9.36 8.66 -0.91
C THR A 343 -8.44 9.05 0.24
N GLY A 344 -7.16 9.13 -0.06
CA GLY A 344 -6.14 9.67 0.80
C GLY A 344 -5.32 10.74 0.10
N THR A 345 -4.83 11.68 0.89
CA THR A 345 -3.81 12.65 0.49
C THR A 345 -2.76 12.65 1.58
N ALA A 346 -1.53 12.35 1.23
CA ALA A 346 -0.42 12.39 2.18
C ALA A 346 0.45 13.61 1.89
N GLU A 347 0.68 14.42 2.93
CA GLU A 347 1.57 15.56 2.83
C GLU A 347 2.98 15.10 2.44
N ASN A 348 3.57 15.82 1.49
CA ASN A 348 4.92 15.56 1.03
C ASN A 348 5.80 16.80 1.23
N PHE A 349 6.96 16.63 1.84
CA PHE A 349 7.89 17.72 2.09
C PHE A 349 9.32 17.22 2.13
N ILE A 350 10.24 18.11 1.84
CA ILE A 350 11.69 17.93 2.04
C ILE A 350 12.21 18.95 3.05
N ARG A 351 13.35 18.65 3.65
CA ARG A 351 14.08 19.61 4.47
C ARG A 351 15.27 20.15 3.69
N VAL A 352 15.28 21.46 3.45
CA VAL A 352 16.38 22.17 2.79
C VAL A 352 16.95 23.16 3.80
N ASN A 353 18.21 23.02 4.14
CA ASN A 353 18.89 23.87 5.14
C ASN A 353 18.09 23.95 6.48
N GLY A 354 17.59 22.79 6.94
CA GLY A 354 16.80 22.69 8.18
C GLY A 354 15.34 23.17 8.09
N LYS A 355 14.96 23.85 7.01
CA LYS A 355 13.59 24.36 6.80
C LYS A 355 12.74 23.35 6.02
N ARG A 356 11.49 23.15 6.48
CA ARG A 356 10.48 22.36 5.76
C ARG A 356 10.07 23.08 4.49
N LYS A 357 10.18 22.41 3.35
CA LYS A 357 9.70 22.84 2.05
C LYS A 357 8.61 21.90 1.57
N GLN A 358 7.40 22.42 1.36
CA GLN A 358 6.27 21.65 0.86
C GLN A 358 6.50 21.28 -0.60
N LEU A 359 6.26 20.02 -0.92
CA LEU A 359 6.16 19.49 -2.28
C LEU A 359 4.70 19.18 -2.60
N THR A 360 4.45 18.72 -3.82
CA THR A 360 3.14 18.22 -4.22
C THR A 360 2.81 16.95 -3.44
N ASP A 361 1.62 16.91 -2.83
CA ASP A 361 1.17 15.81 -1.99
C ASP A 361 1.01 14.50 -2.77
N HIS A 362 1.02 13.37 -2.08
CA HIS A 362 0.78 12.06 -2.68
C HIS A 362 -0.70 11.77 -2.81
N SER A 363 -1.09 11.16 -3.93
CA SER A 363 -2.46 10.70 -4.22
C SER A 363 -2.60 9.24 -3.83
N ILE A 364 -3.60 8.93 -2.99
CA ILE A 364 -3.82 7.58 -2.46
C ILE A 364 -5.29 7.20 -2.61
N PHE A 365 -5.53 5.94 -2.89
CA PHE A 365 -6.86 5.35 -2.82
C PHE A 365 -6.75 3.90 -2.36
N ILE A 366 -7.65 3.50 -1.47
CA ILE A 366 -7.91 2.10 -1.12
C ILE A 366 -9.37 1.79 -1.38
N GLY A 367 -9.65 0.56 -1.78
CA GLY A 367 -11.04 0.14 -1.99
C GLY A 367 -11.15 -1.31 -2.43
N PHE A 368 -12.39 -1.74 -2.60
CA PHE A 368 -12.69 -3.08 -3.09
C PHE A 368 -14.02 -3.09 -3.87
N ALA A 369 -14.19 -4.09 -4.68
CA ALA A 369 -15.38 -4.27 -5.50
C ALA A 369 -15.63 -5.76 -5.88
N PRO A 370 -16.90 -6.13 -6.16
CA PRO A 370 -18.12 -5.43 -5.75
C PRO A 370 -18.25 -5.33 -4.22
N ALA A 371 -18.98 -4.35 -3.69
CA ALA A 371 -19.04 -4.13 -2.24
C ALA A 371 -19.77 -5.27 -1.48
N ASP A 372 -20.71 -5.94 -2.14
CA ASP A 372 -21.52 -7.05 -1.61
C ASP A 372 -20.82 -8.41 -1.73
N ASP A 373 -20.12 -8.70 -2.85
CA ASP A 373 -19.34 -9.94 -3.05
C ASP A 373 -17.94 -9.60 -3.58
N PRO A 374 -17.02 -9.14 -2.73
CA PRO A 374 -15.72 -8.64 -3.12
C PRO A 374 -14.87 -9.66 -3.89
N LYS A 375 -14.37 -9.25 -5.06
CA LYS A 375 -13.48 -10.02 -5.93
C LYS A 375 -12.08 -9.41 -6.04
N ILE A 376 -11.98 -8.10 -5.80
CA ILE A 376 -10.72 -7.37 -5.87
C ILE A 376 -10.67 -6.31 -4.78
N ALA A 377 -9.61 -6.28 -4.00
CA ALA A 377 -9.23 -5.19 -3.12
C ALA A 377 -7.96 -4.54 -3.67
N ILE A 378 -7.87 -3.21 -3.59
CA ILE A 378 -6.84 -2.45 -4.28
C ILE A 378 -6.30 -1.32 -3.42
N CYS A 379 -5.00 -1.05 -3.55
CA CYS A 379 -4.37 0.20 -3.18
C CYS A 379 -3.65 0.77 -4.39
N VAL A 380 -3.91 2.04 -4.69
CA VAL A 380 -3.13 2.83 -5.65
C VAL A 380 -2.48 3.98 -4.92
N PHE A 381 -1.18 4.11 -5.10
CA PHE A 381 -0.36 5.16 -4.54
C PHE A 381 0.42 5.87 -5.65
N ILE A 382 0.21 7.20 -5.80
CA ILE A 382 0.91 8.03 -6.79
C ILE A 382 1.69 9.11 -6.07
N GLU A 383 3.01 9.04 -6.15
CA GLU A 383 3.89 10.06 -5.60
C GLU A 383 3.67 11.40 -6.30
N ASN A 384 3.63 12.49 -5.52
CA ASN A 384 3.41 13.86 -6.04
C ASN A 384 2.16 13.99 -6.93
N GLY A 385 1.12 13.22 -6.62
CA GLY A 385 -0.11 13.09 -7.40
C GLY A 385 -1.24 14.01 -6.94
N TYR A 386 -0.95 15.02 -6.13
CA TYR A 386 -1.88 16.03 -5.58
C TYR A 386 -2.83 15.43 -4.53
N TRP A 387 -3.99 14.93 -4.92
CA TRP A 387 -5.00 14.36 -4.02
C TRP A 387 -5.60 13.08 -4.60
N GLY A 388 -6.20 12.26 -3.73
CA GLY A 388 -6.61 10.90 -4.04
C GLY A 388 -7.56 10.76 -5.23
N SER A 389 -8.51 11.68 -5.40
CA SER A 389 -9.48 11.64 -6.51
C SER A 389 -8.93 12.14 -7.85
N ARG A 390 -7.70 12.69 -7.88
CA ARG A 390 -7.12 13.13 -9.14
C ARG A 390 -6.53 11.97 -9.97
N TRP A 391 -5.80 11.07 -9.31
CA TRP A 391 -5.11 9.97 -9.99
C TRP A 391 -5.44 8.60 -9.39
N ALA A 392 -5.25 8.43 -8.07
CA ALA A 392 -5.31 7.11 -7.46
C ALA A 392 -6.71 6.48 -7.55
N ALA A 393 -7.78 7.22 -7.27
CA ALA A 393 -9.14 6.68 -7.35
C ALA A 393 -9.57 6.37 -8.79
N PRO A 394 -9.35 7.26 -9.81
CA PRO A 394 -9.59 6.93 -11.21
C PRO A 394 -8.83 5.70 -11.70
N ILE A 395 -7.53 5.60 -11.42
CA ILE A 395 -6.72 4.43 -11.78
C ILE A 395 -7.28 3.17 -11.12
N SER A 396 -7.59 3.22 -9.81
CA SER A 396 -8.19 2.08 -9.11
C SER A 396 -9.50 1.63 -9.76
N SER A 397 -10.36 2.56 -10.14
CA SER A 397 -11.63 2.23 -10.76
C SER A 397 -11.48 1.63 -12.17
N LEU A 398 -10.46 2.03 -12.94
CA LEU A 398 -10.14 1.41 -14.23
C LEU A 398 -9.60 -0.02 -14.05
N ILE A 399 -8.73 -0.26 -13.07
CA ILE A 399 -8.24 -1.60 -12.73
C ILE A 399 -9.40 -2.52 -12.31
N ILE A 400 -10.30 -2.03 -11.47
CA ILE A 400 -11.52 -2.77 -11.06
C ILE A 400 -12.40 -3.08 -12.27
N GLU A 401 -12.65 -2.11 -13.15
CA GLU A 401 -13.45 -2.31 -14.36
C GLU A 401 -12.81 -3.35 -15.30
N LYS A 402 -11.50 -3.24 -15.54
CA LYS A 402 -10.74 -4.20 -16.34
C LYS A 402 -10.81 -5.61 -15.77
N TYR A 403 -10.65 -5.77 -14.46
CA TYR A 403 -10.69 -7.08 -13.80
C TYR A 403 -12.05 -7.72 -13.88
N LEU A 404 -13.13 -6.96 -13.57
CA LEU A 404 -14.47 -7.49 -13.47
C LEU A 404 -15.20 -7.63 -14.81
N LYS A 405 -14.95 -6.71 -15.76
CA LYS A 405 -15.64 -6.68 -17.06
C LYS A 405 -14.77 -7.16 -18.22
N LYS A 406 -13.47 -7.30 -18.00
CA LYS A 406 -12.44 -7.61 -19.01
C LYS A 406 -12.28 -6.54 -20.10
N GLU A 407 -13.11 -5.50 -20.10
CA GLU A 407 -13.08 -4.38 -21.05
C GLU A 407 -13.27 -3.04 -20.31
N ILE A 408 -12.88 -1.94 -20.93
CA ILE A 408 -13.03 -0.60 -20.39
C ILE A 408 -14.10 0.15 -21.22
N ASN A 409 -15.20 0.51 -20.55
CA ASN A 409 -16.27 1.30 -21.16
C ASN A 409 -16.04 2.81 -21.00
N ARG A 410 -15.30 3.21 -19.95
CA ARG A 410 -15.02 4.63 -19.65
C ARG A 410 -13.75 5.12 -20.35
N LYS A 411 -13.76 5.07 -21.72
CA LYS A 411 -12.60 5.46 -22.54
C LYS A 411 -12.11 6.88 -22.29
N TRP A 412 -13.02 7.80 -21.98
CA TRP A 412 -12.64 9.17 -21.62
C TRP A 412 -11.75 9.25 -20.39
N LEU A 413 -12.03 8.41 -19.37
CA LEU A 413 -11.25 8.34 -18.13
C LEU A 413 -9.91 7.64 -18.38
N GLU A 414 -9.93 6.56 -19.16
CA GLU A 414 -8.72 5.85 -19.57
C GLU A 414 -7.76 6.78 -20.31
N ASN A 415 -8.24 7.53 -21.31
CA ASN A 415 -7.44 8.51 -22.07
C ASN A 415 -6.90 9.60 -21.14
N TYR A 416 -7.73 10.15 -20.23
CA TYR A 416 -7.27 11.13 -19.24
C TYR A 416 -6.10 10.61 -18.39
N ILE A 417 -6.14 9.34 -17.99
CA ILE A 417 -5.06 8.74 -17.21
C ILE A 417 -3.84 8.46 -18.08
N LEU A 418 -4.01 7.94 -19.28
CA LEU A 418 -2.89 7.63 -20.20
C LEU A 418 -2.14 8.89 -20.63
N ASP A 419 -2.85 9.97 -20.93
CA ASP A 419 -2.27 11.27 -21.32
C ASP A 419 -1.63 12.01 -20.14
N GLY A 420 -1.88 11.55 -18.92
CA GLY A 420 -1.41 12.21 -17.70
C GLY A 420 0.09 12.07 -17.49
N ASP A 421 0.79 13.19 -17.33
CA ASP A 421 2.23 13.26 -17.09
C ASP A 421 2.55 14.02 -15.79
N LEU A 422 3.28 13.37 -14.89
CA LEU A 422 3.74 13.91 -13.61
C LEU A 422 5.28 14.06 -13.54
N THR A 423 5.99 13.87 -14.66
CA THR A 423 7.46 13.92 -14.69
C THR A 423 8.02 15.25 -14.19
N THR A 424 7.35 16.36 -14.51
CA THR A 424 7.74 17.69 -14.03
C THR A 424 7.61 17.84 -12.51
N GLU A 425 6.64 17.15 -11.89
CA GLU A 425 6.47 17.17 -10.42
C GLU A 425 7.64 16.50 -9.70
N TYR A 426 8.19 15.46 -10.30
CA TYR A 426 9.33 14.72 -9.74
C TYR A 426 10.65 15.49 -9.84
N LEU A 427 10.74 16.45 -10.76
CA LEU A 427 11.92 17.31 -10.94
C LEU A 427 11.92 18.51 -9.98
N LYS A 428 10.76 18.95 -9.48
CA LYS A 428 10.64 20.12 -8.59
C LYS A 428 11.61 20.13 -7.39
N PRO A 429 11.85 19.03 -6.67
CA PRO A 429 12.81 19.01 -5.57
C PRO A 429 14.21 19.41 -6.00
N TYR A 430 14.64 18.99 -7.20
CA TYR A 430 15.98 19.21 -7.74
C TYR A 430 16.15 20.60 -8.32
N LEU A 431 15.11 21.16 -8.96
CA LEU A 431 15.13 22.51 -9.53
C LEU A 431 15.20 23.63 -8.47
N THR A 432 14.79 23.32 -7.26
CA THR A 432 14.69 24.31 -6.16
C THR A 432 15.79 24.22 -5.12
N THR A 433 16.59 23.20 -5.19
CA THR A 433 17.85 23.03 -4.48
C THR A 433 18.92 23.13 -5.56
N ASN A 434 19.92 24.00 -5.43
CA ASN A 434 21.07 24.02 -6.34
C ASN A 434 21.89 22.68 -6.26
N PHE A 435 21.21 21.57 -6.40
CA PHE A 435 21.86 20.28 -6.57
C PHE A 435 22.31 20.20 -8.04
N THR A 436 23.59 20.38 -8.27
CA THR A 436 24.22 19.89 -9.47
C THR A 436 23.96 18.39 -9.54
N ILE A 437 23.17 17.97 -10.51
CA ILE A 437 23.13 16.56 -10.92
C ILE A 437 24.53 16.30 -11.47
N ASN A 438 25.35 15.57 -10.74
CA ASN A 438 26.59 15.04 -11.31
C ASN A 438 26.17 14.03 -12.37
N GLU A 439 26.44 14.37 -13.64
CA GLU A 439 26.29 13.52 -14.82
C GLU A 439 27.09 12.20 -14.69
#